data_1091583b7df455b34bb76ebfb7d353db
#
_entry.id   1091583b7df455b34bb76ebfb7d353db
#
_cell.length_a   1.000
_cell.length_b   1.000
_cell.length_c   1.000
_cell.angle_alpha   90.00
_cell.angle_beta   90.00
_cell.angle_gamma   90.00
#
_symmetry.space_group_name_H-M   'P 1'
#
loop_
_entity.id
_entity.type
_entity.pdbx_description
1 polymer ?
#
loop_
_entity_poly.entity_id
_entity_poly.type
_entity_poly.pdbx_seq_one_letter_code
_entity_poly.pdbx_strand_id
1 'polypeptide(L)'
;MKTIQIAIDGPASSGKSTVAKIVAKDFGYTYLDTGAMYRAATYIALKHQLDAGNVDQLLELLNQHPISFGRSETGEQLVFVGDVDITHPIRENEVTNKVSSIAAIPEVREKLLSLQQEIAQQGGIVMDGRDIGTVVLPQAELKIFLVASVEERAERRYKENIAKGIETDLETLKEEIAARDYKDSHRETSPLKQAEDAVYLDTTGLSIQEVVEKIESEAKKYMS
;
A
#
# COMPACT_ATOMS: atom_id res chain seq x y z
N MET A 1 14.44 -13.48 19.62
CA MET A 1 13.58 -12.27 19.55
C MET A 1 12.19 -12.70 19.14
N LYS A 2 11.16 -12.15 19.79
CA LYS A 2 9.77 -12.37 19.40
C LYS A 2 9.52 -11.77 18.02
N THR A 3 8.86 -12.48 17.11
CA THR A 3 8.39 -11.91 15.85
C THR A 3 7.13 -11.08 16.08
N ILE A 4 7.03 -9.94 15.41
CA ILE A 4 5.92 -8.99 15.53
C ILE A 4 5.29 -8.71 14.16
N GLN A 5 4.09 -8.15 14.18
CA GLN A 5 3.44 -7.58 12.99
C GLN A 5 3.66 -6.06 13.01
N ILE A 6 4.04 -5.49 11.87
CA ILE A 6 4.26 -4.06 11.69
C ILE A 6 3.31 -3.53 10.63
N ALA A 7 2.43 -2.61 11.04
CA ALA A 7 1.50 -1.92 10.17
C ALA A 7 2.03 -0.52 9.84
N ILE A 8 2.14 -0.16 8.56
CA ILE A 8 2.58 1.16 8.12
C ILE A 8 1.50 1.79 7.24
N ASP A 9 0.74 2.71 7.79
CA ASP A 9 -0.29 3.44 7.08
C ASP A 9 0.17 4.86 6.71
N GLY A 10 -0.46 5.43 5.72
CA GLY A 10 -0.18 6.81 5.32
C GLY A 10 -0.65 7.12 3.90
N PRO A 11 -0.65 8.40 3.50
CA PRO A 11 -1.14 8.86 2.22
C PRO A 11 -0.27 8.39 1.05
N ALA A 12 -0.75 8.65 -0.17
CA ALA A 12 -0.01 8.32 -1.40
C ALA A 12 1.34 9.06 -1.46
N SER A 13 2.36 8.41 -2.02
CA SER A 13 3.72 8.98 -2.21
C SER A 13 4.42 9.42 -0.91
N SER A 14 4.00 8.93 0.27
CA SER A 14 4.65 9.24 1.55
C SER A 14 5.97 8.49 1.77
N GLY A 15 6.36 7.57 0.87
CA GLY A 15 7.58 6.77 1.01
C GLY A 15 7.41 5.48 1.82
N LYS A 16 6.21 5.19 2.35
CA LYS A 16 5.97 4.04 3.21
C LYS A 16 6.37 2.68 2.61
N SER A 17 6.10 2.45 1.32
CA SER A 17 6.46 1.18 0.67
C SER A 17 7.98 0.97 0.59
N THR A 18 8.75 2.05 0.35
CA THR A 18 10.21 1.99 0.35
C THR A 18 10.74 1.63 1.73
N VAL A 19 10.25 2.32 2.75
CA VAL A 19 10.66 2.11 4.14
C VAL A 19 10.21 0.72 4.63
N ALA A 20 8.98 0.32 4.34
CA ALA A 20 8.45 -0.99 4.73
C ALA A 20 9.27 -2.16 4.16
N LYS A 21 9.72 -2.05 2.90
CA LYS A 21 10.61 -3.04 2.27
C LYS A 21 11.95 -3.17 2.99
N ILE A 22 12.56 -2.04 3.35
CA ILE A 22 13.86 -2.03 4.05
C ILE A 22 13.69 -2.64 5.44
N VAL A 23 12.73 -2.18 6.22
CA VAL A 23 12.44 -2.71 7.56
C VAL A 23 12.15 -4.22 7.53
N ALA A 24 11.34 -4.68 6.57
CA ALA A 24 11.05 -6.10 6.41
C ALA A 24 12.32 -6.91 6.11
N LYS A 25 13.18 -6.40 5.22
CA LYS A 25 14.45 -7.04 4.87
C LYS A 25 15.38 -7.13 6.08
N ASP A 26 15.52 -6.05 6.83
CA ASP A 26 16.47 -5.96 7.95
C ASP A 26 16.05 -6.85 9.12
N PHE A 27 14.75 -7.06 9.34
CA PHE A 27 14.23 -8.01 10.31
C PHE A 27 14.05 -9.44 9.79
N GLY A 28 14.25 -9.68 8.48
CA GLY A 28 13.96 -10.97 7.86
C GLY A 28 12.46 -11.31 7.82
N TYR A 29 11.61 -10.29 7.77
CA TYR A 29 10.16 -10.40 7.76
C TYR A 29 9.61 -10.46 6.33
N THR A 30 8.39 -10.96 6.20
CA THR A 30 7.63 -10.86 4.94
C THR A 30 7.18 -9.41 4.74
N TYR A 31 7.34 -8.89 3.53
CA TYR A 31 6.77 -7.60 3.13
C TYR A 31 5.52 -7.83 2.27
N LEU A 32 4.46 -7.05 2.53
CA LEU A 32 3.25 -7.03 1.71
C LEU A 32 2.80 -5.60 1.40
N ASP A 33 2.85 -5.24 0.10
CA ASP A 33 2.23 -4.03 -0.45
C ASP A 33 0.73 -4.31 -0.68
N THR A 34 -0.13 -3.90 0.26
CA THR A 34 -1.58 -4.09 0.09
C THR A 34 -2.16 -3.21 -1.00
N GLY A 35 -1.53 -2.08 -1.29
CA GLY A 35 -1.90 -1.24 -2.44
C GLY A 35 -1.74 -1.98 -3.77
N ALA A 36 -0.80 -2.89 -3.89
CA ALA A 36 -0.64 -3.73 -5.07
C ALA A 36 -1.85 -4.67 -5.28
N MET A 37 -2.51 -5.13 -4.21
CA MET A 37 -3.72 -5.96 -4.29
C MET A 37 -4.89 -5.17 -4.89
N TYR A 38 -5.12 -3.94 -4.41
CA TYR A 38 -6.16 -3.07 -4.96
C TYR A 38 -5.86 -2.65 -6.41
N ARG A 39 -4.58 -2.48 -6.75
CA ARG A 39 -4.15 -2.23 -8.14
C ARG A 39 -4.37 -3.45 -9.02
N ALA A 40 -4.16 -4.66 -8.51
CA ALA A 40 -4.46 -5.89 -9.23
C ALA A 40 -5.97 -6.02 -9.52
N ALA A 41 -6.82 -5.76 -8.53
CA ALA A 41 -8.27 -5.71 -8.74
C ALA A 41 -8.67 -4.64 -9.76
N THR A 42 -8.03 -3.47 -9.71
CA THR A 42 -8.25 -2.38 -10.68
C THR A 42 -7.81 -2.77 -12.09
N TYR A 43 -6.68 -3.44 -12.23
CA TYR A 43 -6.19 -3.96 -13.51
C TYR A 43 -7.19 -4.95 -14.13
N ILE A 44 -7.76 -5.86 -13.33
CA ILE A 44 -8.80 -6.79 -13.78
C ILE A 44 -10.04 -6.00 -14.25
N ALA A 45 -10.50 -5.02 -13.46
CA ALA A 45 -11.64 -4.18 -13.82
C ALA A 45 -11.41 -3.46 -15.16
N LEU A 46 -10.25 -2.82 -15.32
CA LEU A 46 -9.90 -2.13 -16.58
C LEU A 46 -9.83 -3.07 -17.77
N LYS A 47 -9.19 -4.23 -17.61
CA LYS A 47 -9.05 -5.22 -18.67
C LYS A 47 -10.41 -5.74 -19.19
N HIS A 48 -11.40 -5.79 -18.31
CA HIS A 48 -12.76 -6.22 -18.63
C HIS A 48 -13.74 -5.07 -18.80
N GLN A 49 -13.26 -3.81 -18.85
CA GLN A 49 -14.07 -2.60 -19.03
C GLN A 49 -15.16 -2.45 -17.98
N LEU A 50 -14.85 -2.85 -16.73
CA LEU A 50 -15.73 -2.73 -15.57
C LEU A 50 -15.47 -1.43 -14.82
N ASP A 51 -16.51 -0.93 -14.16
CA ASP A 51 -16.46 0.20 -13.25
C ASP A 51 -17.03 -0.17 -11.86
N ALA A 52 -17.19 0.83 -10.99
CA ALA A 52 -17.75 0.62 -9.66
C ALA A 52 -19.21 0.15 -9.64
N GLY A 53 -19.91 0.18 -10.77
CA GLY A 53 -21.27 -0.37 -10.92
C GLY A 53 -21.31 -1.87 -11.25
N ASN A 54 -20.17 -2.47 -11.58
CA ASN A 54 -20.06 -3.87 -11.99
C ASN A 54 -19.47 -4.77 -10.90
N VAL A 55 -19.87 -4.56 -9.64
CA VAL A 55 -19.24 -5.19 -8.47
C VAL A 55 -19.29 -6.72 -8.53
N ASP A 56 -20.47 -7.29 -8.78
CA ASP A 56 -20.64 -8.76 -8.83
C ASP A 56 -19.74 -9.41 -9.88
N GLN A 57 -19.64 -8.78 -11.05
CA GLN A 57 -18.81 -9.28 -12.14
C GLN A 57 -17.31 -9.18 -11.81
N LEU A 58 -16.89 -8.10 -11.14
CA LEU A 58 -15.51 -7.95 -10.67
C LEU A 58 -15.17 -9.00 -9.62
N LEU A 59 -16.07 -9.27 -8.67
CA LEU A 59 -15.87 -10.30 -7.64
C LEU A 59 -15.78 -11.69 -8.24
N GLU A 60 -16.60 -12.00 -9.24
CA GLU A 60 -16.53 -13.27 -9.98
C GLU A 60 -15.16 -13.43 -10.66
N LEU A 61 -14.66 -12.39 -11.33
CA LEU A 61 -13.33 -12.42 -11.96
C LEU A 61 -12.20 -12.57 -10.94
N LEU A 62 -12.30 -11.92 -9.78
CA LEU A 62 -11.34 -12.09 -8.67
C LEU A 62 -11.36 -13.51 -8.08
N ASN A 63 -12.48 -14.23 -8.16
CA ASN A 63 -12.55 -15.63 -7.76
C ASN A 63 -11.95 -16.56 -8.81
N GLN A 64 -12.21 -16.28 -10.09
CA GLN A 64 -11.70 -17.10 -11.21
C GLN A 64 -10.19 -16.89 -11.42
N HIS A 65 -9.69 -15.71 -11.12
CA HIS A 65 -8.29 -15.30 -11.29
C HIS A 65 -7.74 -14.76 -9.97
N PRO A 66 -7.37 -15.63 -9.02
CA PRO A 66 -6.92 -15.19 -7.70
C PRO A 66 -5.64 -14.35 -7.79
N ILE A 67 -5.58 -13.32 -6.94
CA ILE A 67 -4.37 -12.52 -6.77
C ILE A 67 -3.40 -13.30 -5.89
N SER A 68 -2.17 -13.43 -6.34
CA SER A 68 -1.10 -14.06 -5.58
C SER A 68 0.19 -13.26 -5.65
N PHE A 69 1.11 -13.56 -4.74
CA PHE A 69 2.39 -12.88 -4.62
C PHE A 69 3.53 -13.88 -4.74
N GLY A 70 4.59 -13.43 -5.40
CA GLY A 70 5.86 -14.13 -5.48
C GLY A 70 7.01 -13.20 -5.09
N ARG A 71 8.23 -13.72 -5.20
CA ARG A 71 9.45 -12.94 -5.04
C ARG A 71 10.36 -13.18 -6.23
N SER A 72 10.96 -12.10 -6.75
CA SER A 72 12.03 -12.20 -7.74
C SER A 72 13.32 -12.72 -7.10
N GLU A 73 14.31 -13.07 -7.92
CA GLU A 73 15.66 -13.42 -7.46
C GLU A 73 16.33 -12.29 -6.66
N THR A 74 15.94 -11.04 -6.92
CA THR A 74 16.41 -9.85 -6.20
C THR A 74 15.61 -9.55 -4.92
N GLY A 75 14.58 -10.36 -4.61
CA GLY A 75 13.73 -10.21 -3.44
C GLY A 75 12.57 -9.22 -3.61
N GLU A 76 12.33 -8.69 -4.82
CA GLU A 76 11.19 -7.81 -5.09
C GLU A 76 9.89 -8.60 -5.06
N GLN A 77 8.82 -7.97 -4.53
CA GLN A 77 7.49 -8.55 -4.57
C GLN A 77 6.98 -8.58 -6.01
N LEU A 78 6.65 -9.78 -6.48
CA LEU A 78 5.92 -10.01 -7.73
C LEU A 78 4.43 -10.14 -7.45
N VAL A 79 3.60 -9.74 -8.41
CA VAL A 79 2.14 -9.77 -8.31
C VAL A 79 1.58 -10.52 -9.51
N PHE A 80 0.72 -11.49 -9.22
CA PHE A 80 0.10 -12.34 -10.23
C PHE A 80 -1.42 -12.27 -10.14
N VAL A 81 -2.07 -12.45 -11.29
CA VAL A 81 -3.51 -12.70 -11.42
C VAL A 81 -3.66 -14.04 -12.17
N GLY A 82 -4.08 -15.09 -11.46
CA GLY A 82 -3.88 -16.45 -11.92
C GLY A 82 -2.39 -16.69 -12.18
N ASP A 83 -2.04 -17.12 -13.39
CA ASP A 83 -0.66 -17.41 -13.79
C ASP A 83 0.03 -16.23 -14.49
N VAL A 84 -0.63 -15.07 -14.61
CA VAL A 84 -0.12 -13.90 -15.34
C VAL A 84 0.60 -12.97 -14.38
N ASP A 85 1.89 -12.69 -14.64
CA ASP A 85 2.66 -11.66 -13.95
C ASP A 85 2.16 -10.26 -14.38
N ILE A 86 1.66 -9.50 -13.41
CA ILE A 86 1.14 -8.15 -13.58
C ILE A 86 1.91 -7.11 -12.77
N THR A 87 3.10 -7.45 -12.29
CA THR A 87 3.94 -6.61 -11.41
C THR A 87 4.18 -5.22 -12.00
N HIS A 88 4.44 -5.13 -13.30
CA HIS A 88 4.62 -3.85 -14.00
C HIS A 88 3.30 -3.21 -14.43
N PRO A 89 2.35 -3.93 -15.08
CA PRO A 89 1.07 -3.38 -15.52
C PRO A 89 0.27 -2.65 -14.43
N ILE A 90 0.27 -3.16 -13.20
CA ILE A 90 -0.45 -2.53 -12.08
C ILE A 90 0.11 -1.17 -11.65
N ARG A 91 1.26 -0.76 -12.18
CA ARG A 91 1.89 0.54 -11.86
C ARG A 91 1.68 1.61 -12.93
N GLU A 92 1.00 1.27 -14.01
CA GLU A 92 0.65 2.19 -15.08
C GLU A 92 -0.30 3.29 -14.57
N ASN A 93 -0.29 4.44 -15.27
CA ASN A 93 -1.06 5.62 -14.88
C ASN A 93 -2.57 5.34 -14.86
N GLU A 94 -3.09 4.56 -15.80
CA GLU A 94 -4.50 4.22 -15.87
C GLU A 94 -4.97 3.49 -14.60
N VAL A 95 -4.20 2.50 -14.13
CA VAL A 95 -4.46 1.79 -12.87
C VAL A 95 -4.34 2.76 -11.69
N THR A 96 -3.29 3.59 -11.68
CA THR A 96 -3.03 4.55 -10.60
C THR A 96 -4.19 5.54 -10.43
N ASN A 97 -4.78 6.00 -11.51
CA ASN A 97 -5.87 6.98 -11.50
C ASN A 97 -7.22 6.37 -11.07
N LYS A 98 -7.42 5.07 -11.30
CA LYS A 98 -8.67 4.38 -10.97
C LYS A 98 -8.67 3.61 -9.65
N VAL A 99 -7.50 3.31 -9.08
CA VAL A 99 -7.39 2.43 -7.91
C VAL A 99 -8.19 2.90 -6.70
N SER A 100 -8.25 4.20 -6.43
CA SER A 100 -9.03 4.71 -5.28
C SER A 100 -10.53 4.46 -5.43
N SER A 101 -11.06 4.45 -6.64
CA SER A 101 -12.48 4.16 -6.89
C SER A 101 -12.79 2.68 -6.66
N ILE A 102 -11.95 1.77 -7.13
CA ILE A 102 -12.13 0.32 -6.90
C ILE A 102 -11.88 -0.02 -5.42
N ALA A 103 -10.88 0.60 -4.79
CA ALA A 103 -10.58 0.42 -3.37
C ALA A 103 -11.64 1.00 -2.42
N ALA A 104 -12.58 1.80 -2.91
CA ALA A 104 -13.72 2.29 -2.13
C ALA A 104 -14.90 1.31 -2.11
N ILE A 105 -14.91 0.28 -2.95
CA ILE A 105 -16.01 -0.71 -3.04
C ILE A 105 -15.92 -1.65 -1.82
N PRO A 106 -16.96 -1.69 -0.95
CA PRO A 106 -16.92 -2.49 0.28
C PRO A 106 -16.66 -3.98 0.04
N GLU A 107 -17.31 -4.56 -0.95
CA GLU A 107 -17.24 -6.00 -1.26
C GLU A 107 -15.83 -6.39 -1.77
N VAL A 108 -15.18 -5.52 -2.54
CA VAL A 108 -13.78 -5.71 -2.97
C VAL A 108 -12.86 -5.64 -1.75
N ARG A 109 -13.12 -4.73 -0.82
CA ARG A 109 -12.34 -4.63 0.42
C ARG A 109 -12.48 -5.88 1.28
N GLU A 110 -13.70 -6.36 1.48
CA GLU A 110 -13.97 -7.58 2.24
C GLU A 110 -13.23 -8.79 1.63
N LYS A 111 -13.30 -8.94 0.31
CA LYS A 111 -12.59 -10.00 -0.42
C LYS A 111 -11.08 -9.94 -0.21
N LEU A 112 -10.47 -8.76 -0.33
CA LEU A 112 -9.02 -8.59 -0.20
C LEU A 112 -8.57 -8.62 1.25
N LEU A 113 -9.40 -8.18 2.22
CA LEU A 113 -9.10 -8.25 3.65
C LEU A 113 -8.80 -9.66 4.11
N SER A 114 -9.63 -10.62 3.71
CA SER A 114 -9.44 -12.04 4.06
C SER A 114 -8.08 -12.56 3.60
N LEU A 115 -7.67 -12.24 2.37
CA LEU A 115 -6.37 -12.63 1.83
C LEU A 115 -5.20 -11.95 2.57
N GLN A 116 -5.34 -10.66 2.91
CA GLN A 116 -4.32 -9.92 3.67
C GLN A 116 -4.11 -10.53 5.05
N GLN A 117 -5.20 -10.86 5.75
CA GLN A 117 -5.15 -11.48 7.06
C GLN A 117 -4.57 -12.90 7.04
N GLU A 118 -4.91 -13.70 6.02
CA GLU A 118 -4.33 -15.04 5.82
C GLU A 118 -2.81 -14.98 5.66
N ILE A 119 -2.29 -14.05 4.85
CA ILE A 119 -0.85 -13.85 4.67
C ILE A 119 -0.19 -13.44 6.00
N ALA A 120 -0.86 -12.60 6.80
CA ALA A 120 -0.34 -12.14 8.08
C ALA A 120 -0.24 -13.21 9.17
N GLN A 121 -1.03 -14.28 9.07
CA GLN A 121 -1.00 -15.39 10.06
C GLN A 121 0.34 -16.11 10.11
N GLN A 122 1.17 -15.99 9.09
CA GLN A 122 2.50 -16.62 9.06
C GLN A 122 3.49 -15.97 10.05
N GLY A 123 3.15 -14.80 10.64
CA GLY A 123 3.98 -14.06 11.58
C GLY A 123 5.14 -13.32 10.89
N GLY A 124 5.80 -12.42 11.63
CA GLY A 124 6.95 -11.66 11.12
C GLY A 124 6.65 -10.95 9.80
N ILE A 125 5.75 -9.96 9.80
CA ILE A 125 5.30 -9.28 8.59
C ILE A 125 5.35 -7.76 8.74
N VAL A 126 5.69 -7.08 7.66
CA VAL A 126 5.51 -5.63 7.48
C VAL A 126 4.51 -5.41 6.37
N MET A 127 3.39 -4.81 6.68
CA MET A 127 2.37 -4.42 5.70
C MET A 127 2.30 -2.91 5.56
N ASP A 128 2.20 -2.40 4.34
CA ASP A 128 1.89 -1.00 4.10
C ASP A 128 0.58 -0.80 3.36
N GLY A 129 -0.14 0.25 3.75
CA GLY A 129 -1.46 0.54 3.18
C GLY A 129 -2.07 1.86 3.63
N ARG A 130 -3.39 1.84 3.91
CA ARG A 130 -4.20 2.97 4.37
C ARG A 130 -4.96 2.70 5.65
N ASP A 131 -5.22 1.44 5.91
CA ASP A 131 -6.09 0.95 6.98
C ASP A 131 -5.54 -0.32 7.63
N ILE A 132 -4.21 -0.50 7.56
CA ILE A 132 -3.56 -1.71 8.08
C ILE A 132 -3.72 -1.75 9.60
N GLY A 133 -3.34 -0.71 10.29
CA GLY A 133 -3.41 -0.64 11.76
C GLY A 133 -4.84 -0.48 12.31
N THR A 134 -5.80 -0.06 11.50
CA THR A 134 -7.19 0.12 11.93
C THR A 134 -8.10 -1.06 11.61
N VAL A 135 -7.87 -1.77 10.49
CA VAL A 135 -8.78 -2.79 9.98
C VAL A 135 -8.08 -4.12 9.70
N VAL A 136 -6.95 -4.11 9.00
CA VAL A 136 -6.30 -5.36 8.54
C VAL A 136 -5.61 -6.07 9.69
N LEU A 137 -4.78 -5.36 10.44
CA LEU A 137 -4.00 -5.84 11.58
C LEU A 137 -4.25 -4.96 12.82
N PRO A 138 -5.49 -4.94 13.34
CA PRO A 138 -5.83 -4.09 14.49
C PRO A 138 -5.11 -4.47 15.77
N GLN A 139 -4.49 -5.65 15.81
CA GLN A 139 -3.68 -6.16 16.93
C GLN A 139 -2.18 -6.16 16.63
N ALA A 140 -1.73 -5.53 15.53
CA ALA A 140 -0.30 -5.41 15.25
C ALA A 140 0.44 -4.76 16.43
N GLU A 141 1.57 -5.36 16.82
CA GLU A 141 2.38 -4.86 17.94
C GLU A 141 2.94 -3.46 17.66
N LEU A 142 3.28 -3.16 16.40
CA LEU A 142 3.71 -1.83 16.01
C LEU A 142 2.85 -1.30 14.87
N LYS A 143 2.30 -0.11 15.09
CA LYS A 143 1.56 0.64 14.07
C LYS A 143 2.23 2.00 13.87
N ILE A 144 2.50 2.33 12.61
CA ILE A 144 3.09 3.59 12.18
C ILE A 144 2.10 4.31 11.27
N PHE A 145 1.86 5.58 11.54
CA PHE A 145 1.14 6.47 10.63
C PHE A 145 2.14 7.47 10.04
N LEU A 146 2.57 7.19 8.81
CA LEU A 146 3.67 7.88 8.14
C LEU A 146 3.13 8.96 7.22
N VAL A 147 3.51 10.21 7.45
CA VAL A 147 3.04 11.36 6.70
C VAL A 147 4.20 12.21 6.14
N ALA A 148 3.89 12.99 5.12
CA ALA A 148 4.69 14.09 4.62
C ALA A 148 3.75 15.12 3.97
N SER A 149 4.18 16.37 3.81
CA SER A 149 3.39 17.40 3.14
C SER A 149 3.03 17.02 1.70
N VAL A 150 1.96 17.57 1.17
CA VAL A 150 1.56 17.35 -0.24
C VAL A 150 2.67 17.80 -1.18
N GLU A 151 3.29 18.93 -0.87
CA GLU A 151 4.40 19.52 -1.64
C GLU A 151 5.57 18.54 -1.74
N GLU A 152 6.03 18.02 -0.62
CA GLU A 152 7.17 17.09 -0.60
C GLU A 152 6.85 15.78 -1.31
N ARG A 153 5.64 15.24 -1.13
CA ARG A 153 5.20 14.02 -1.83
C ARG A 153 5.08 14.23 -3.34
N ALA A 154 4.62 15.38 -3.76
CA ALA A 154 4.57 15.76 -5.17
C ALA A 154 5.98 15.91 -5.77
N GLU A 155 6.92 16.53 -5.05
CA GLU A 155 8.31 16.63 -5.49
C GLU A 155 8.99 15.27 -5.60
N ARG A 156 8.77 14.37 -4.63
CA ARG A 156 9.28 12.98 -4.71
C ARG A 156 8.75 12.28 -5.95
N ARG A 157 7.45 12.37 -6.20
CA ARG A 157 6.79 11.77 -7.37
C ARG A 157 7.26 12.39 -8.68
N TYR A 158 7.46 13.71 -8.70
CA TYR A 158 7.99 14.42 -9.85
C TYR A 158 9.39 13.90 -10.22
N LYS A 159 10.31 13.82 -9.24
CA LYS A 159 11.65 13.29 -9.44
C LYS A 159 11.66 11.84 -9.96
N GLU A 160 10.78 10.99 -9.41
CA GLU A 160 10.62 9.61 -9.87
C GLU A 160 10.12 9.53 -11.32
N ASN A 161 9.16 10.37 -11.70
CA ASN A 161 8.61 10.42 -13.05
C ASN A 161 9.67 10.88 -14.06
N ILE A 162 10.39 11.97 -13.76
CA ILE A 162 11.47 12.46 -14.61
C ILE A 162 12.55 11.39 -14.81
N ALA A 163 12.94 10.69 -13.74
CA ALA A 163 13.94 9.61 -13.83
C ALA A 163 13.48 8.44 -14.71
N LYS A 164 12.17 8.25 -14.87
CA LYS A 164 11.56 7.25 -15.75
C LYS A 164 11.24 7.78 -17.16
N GLY A 165 11.58 9.04 -17.46
CA GLY A 165 11.27 9.68 -18.73
C GLY A 165 9.77 9.99 -18.92
N ILE A 166 9.00 10.08 -17.83
CA ILE A 166 7.58 10.42 -17.85
C ILE A 166 7.46 11.94 -17.70
N GLU A 167 6.95 12.60 -18.75
CA GLU A 167 6.61 14.02 -18.65
C GLU A 167 5.48 14.23 -17.65
N THR A 168 5.68 15.17 -16.74
CA THR A 168 4.72 15.48 -15.69
C THR A 168 4.88 16.92 -15.23
N ASP A 169 3.80 17.51 -14.76
CA ASP A 169 3.78 18.86 -14.19
C ASP A 169 3.65 18.77 -12.66
N LEU A 170 4.44 19.55 -11.93
CA LEU A 170 4.47 19.51 -10.48
C LEU A 170 3.16 19.96 -9.83
N GLU A 171 2.52 21.00 -10.37
CA GLU A 171 1.24 21.51 -9.84
C GLU A 171 0.12 20.48 -10.07
N THR A 172 0.09 19.88 -11.26
CA THR A 172 -0.83 18.77 -11.56
C THR A 172 -0.64 17.60 -10.58
N LEU A 173 0.59 17.23 -10.27
CA LEU A 173 0.87 16.17 -9.29
C LEU A 173 0.39 16.53 -7.88
N LYS A 174 0.52 17.79 -7.45
CA LYS A 174 -0.01 18.25 -6.15
C LYS A 174 -1.53 18.10 -6.10
N GLU A 175 -2.22 18.53 -7.14
CA GLU A 175 -3.69 18.41 -7.24
C GLU A 175 -4.14 16.94 -7.22
N GLU A 176 -3.48 16.08 -8.01
CA GLU A 176 -3.78 14.65 -8.05
C GLU A 176 -3.56 13.97 -6.69
N ILE A 177 -2.46 14.28 -6.01
CA ILE A 177 -2.12 13.76 -4.69
C ILE A 177 -3.15 14.23 -3.66
N ALA A 178 -3.49 15.52 -3.63
CA ALA A 178 -4.49 16.06 -2.72
C ALA A 178 -5.88 15.47 -2.95
N ALA A 179 -6.30 15.33 -4.22
CA ALA A 179 -7.57 14.70 -4.57
C ALA A 179 -7.63 13.23 -4.16
N ARG A 180 -6.52 12.51 -4.29
CA ARG A 180 -6.42 11.13 -3.87
C ARG A 180 -6.47 10.98 -2.35
N ASP A 181 -5.75 11.81 -1.62
CA ASP A 181 -5.77 11.83 -0.16
C ASP A 181 -7.18 12.12 0.37
N TYR A 182 -7.88 13.07 -0.28
CA TYR A 182 -9.27 13.35 0.06
C TYR A 182 -10.16 12.12 -0.13
N LYS A 183 -10.06 11.43 -1.27
CA LYS A 183 -10.83 10.21 -1.54
C LYS A 183 -10.51 9.10 -0.53
N ASP A 184 -9.21 8.86 -0.25
CA ASP A 184 -8.78 7.81 0.66
C ASP A 184 -9.24 8.10 2.12
N SER A 185 -9.29 9.38 2.54
CA SER A 185 -9.68 9.78 3.91
C SER A 185 -11.19 9.90 4.11
N HIS A 186 -11.97 10.12 3.04
CA HIS A 186 -13.43 10.38 3.13
C HIS A 186 -14.29 9.23 2.60
N ARG A 187 -13.68 8.10 2.20
CA ARG A 187 -14.47 6.93 1.82
C ARG A 187 -15.18 6.35 3.04
N GLU A 188 -16.38 5.82 2.82
CA GLU A 188 -17.24 5.29 3.91
C GLU A 188 -16.62 4.05 4.57
N THR A 189 -15.99 3.17 3.77
CA THR A 189 -15.41 1.93 4.26
C THR A 189 -13.91 2.06 4.45
N SER A 190 -13.43 1.79 5.66
CA SER A 190 -12.01 1.76 6.03
C SER A 190 -11.22 2.99 5.55
N PRO A 191 -11.61 4.23 5.92
CA PRO A 191 -10.91 5.44 5.49
C PRO A 191 -9.45 5.44 5.96
N LEU A 192 -8.60 6.18 5.25
CA LEU A 192 -7.25 6.50 5.73
C LEU A 192 -7.36 7.30 7.02
N LYS A 193 -7.02 6.66 8.13
CA LYS A 193 -7.11 7.22 9.48
C LYS A 193 -6.01 6.64 10.34
N GLN A 194 -5.39 7.49 11.15
CA GLN A 194 -4.44 7.04 12.17
C GLN A 194 -5.14 6.14 13.20
N ALA A 195 -4.59 4.97 13.48
CA ALA A 195 -5.02 4.15 14.61
C ALA A 195 -4.65 4.84 15.94
N GLU A 196 -5.46 4.66 16.99
CA GLU A 196 -5.27 5.36 18.27
C GLU A 196 -3.91 5.05 18.92
N ASP A 197 -3.42 3.84 18.72
CA ASP A 197 -2.14 3.33 19.23
C ASP A 197 -0.99 3.46 18.21
N ALA A 198 -1.21 4.11 17.05
CA ALA A 198 -0.18 4.29 16.05
C ALA A 198 0.78 5.43 16.39
N VAL A 199 2.07 5.17 16.21
CA VAL A 199 3.11 6.20 16.25
C VAL A 199 2.96 7.10 15.02
N TYR A 200 2.71 8.38 15.23
CA TYR A 200 2.69 9.38 14.16
C TYR A 200 4.13 9.74 13.79
N LEU A 201 4.47 9.59 12.51
CA LEU A 201 5.81 9.85 12.01
C LEU A 201 5.75 10.79 10.79
N ASP A 202 6.06 12.06 11.03
CA ASP A 202 6.26 13.03 9.96
C ASP A 202 7.67 12.86 9.38
N THR A 203 7.72 12.57 8.08
CA THR A 203 8.96 12.32 7.34
C THR A 203 9.45 13.54 6.56
N THR A 204 8.79 14.69 6.71
CA THR A 204 9.19 15.94 6.05
C THR A 204 10.64 16.28 6.42
N GLY A 205 11.50 16.41 5.40
CA GLY A 205 12.92 16.72 5.58
C GLY A 205 13.78 15.56 6.07
N LEU A 206 13.22 14.37 6.31
CA LEU A 206 14.00 13.19 6.71
C LEU A 206 14.45 12.37 5.50
N SER A 207 15.63 11.82 5.59
CA SER A 207 16.12 10.79 4.67
C SER A 207 15.39 9.46 4.90
N ILE A 208 15.38 8.58 3.89
CA ILE A 208 14.83 7.22 4.01
C ILE A 208 15.49 6.47 5.17
N GLN A 209 16.80 6.60 5.34
CA GLN A 209 17.56 5.92 6.38
C GLN A 209 17.11 6.37 7.78
N GLU A 210 16.94 7.66 8.00
CA GLU A 210 16.48 8.19 9.30
C GLU A 210 15.07 7.70 9.64
N VAL A 211 14.19 7.57 8.64
CA VAL A 211 12.84 7.02 8.82
C VAL A 211 12.89 5.55 9.19
N VAL A 212 13.72 4.76 8.49
CA VAL A 212 13.93 3.33 8.79
C VAL A 212 14.42 3.14 10.22
N GLU A 213 15.48 3.86 10.63
CA GLU A 213 16.06 3.78 11.98
C GLU A 213 15.04 4.11 13.08
N LYS A 214 14.17 5.11 12.86
CA LYS A 214 13.07 5.42 13.78
C LYS A 214 12.10 4.26 13.92
N ILE A 215 11.66 3.67 12.81
CA ILE A 215 10.71 2.55 12.82
C ILE A 215 11.33 1.32 13.48
N GLU A 216 12.59 1.01 13.16
CA GLU A 216 13.29 -0.11 13.79
C GLU A 216 13.50 0.08 15.29
N SER A 217 13.81 1.30 15.71
CA SER A 217 13.92 1.65 17.14
C SER A 217 12.60 1.41 17.87
N GLU A 218 11.46 1.80 17.26
CA GLU A 218 10.15 1.51 17.83
C GLU A 218 9.86 0.00 17.85
N ALA A 219 10.15 -0.73 16.76
CA ALA A 219 9.90 -2.16 16.65
C ALA A 219 10.66 -2.97 17.72
N LYS A 220 11.92 -2.62 17.99
CA LYS A 220 12.76 -3.30 18.99
C LYS A 220 12.16 -3.28 20.39
N LYS A 221 11.31 -2.31 20.75
CA LYS A 221 10.62 -2.24 22.04
C LYS A 221 9.64 -3.41 22.25
N TYR A 222 9.12 -3.99 21.18
CA TYR A 222 8.14 -5.07 21.20
C TYR A 222 8.75 -6.46 20.92
N MET A 223 10.04 -6.50 20.52
CA MET A 223 10.74 -7.73 20.16
C MET A 223 11.58 -8.32 21.31
N SER A 224 11.66 -7.61 22.41
CA SER A 224 12.38 -8.04 23.63
C SER A 224 11.64 -9.13 24.41
#